data_62adb7b4537ca66bb1a1c2918600f0c4
#
_entry.id   62adb7b4537ca66bb1a1c2918600f0c4
#
_cell.length_a   1.000
_cell.length_b   1.000
_cell.length_c   1.000
_cell.angle_alpha   90.00
_cell.angle_beta   90.00
_cell.angle_gamma   90.00
#
_symmetry.space_group_name_H-M   'P 1'
#
loop_
_entity.id
_entity.type
_entity.pdbx_description
1 polymer ?
#
loop_
_entity_poly.entity_id
_entity_poly.type
_entity_poly.pdbx_seq_one_letter_code
_entity_poly.pdbx_strand_id
1 'polypeptide(L)'
;MTGTLGKDLLGLESLTGDQIRLILDTAEPFKEISERAIKKVPALRGSTIVNLFFENSTRTRISFEFAEKRLSADTVNVSSAGSSVSKGETLVDTARNLEAMRIDMVVIRHSASGAAQFLAERIHSNVINAGDGTHEHPTQGLLDILTLRDRLGDLKGRRICICGDILHSRVARSNIYGLTKLGAEVAVCGPRSLLPNAIDEFGVRIFDRVEEAIEWAEALNVLRLQFERMTAGYIPSAREYNRVFGITRERLDRAKRDILILHPGPMNRGVEIDSDVADGPHSVILDQVTNGVAVRMAVLYLLAGGKPELAEAAKGGTGRGHGERE
;
A
#
# COMPACT_ATOMS: atom_id res chain seq x y z
N MET A 1 -1.33 -6.24 25.49
CA MET A 1 -2.67 -5.72 25.10
C MET A 1 -2.84 -6.04 23.63
N THR A 2 -3.71 -6.97 23.29
CA THR A 2 -4.02 -7.31 21.89
C THR A 2 -4.72 -6.11 21.27
N GLY A 3 -3.98 -5.34 20.47
CA GLY A 3 -4.53 -4.18 19.78
C GLY A 3 -5.60 -4.64 18.78
N THR A 4 -6.82 -4.17 18.93
CA THR A 4 -7.85 -4.32 17.90
C THR A 4 -7.72 -3.18 16.91
N LEU A 5 -7.92 -3.46 15.62
CA LEU A 5 -8.18 -2.42 14.64
C LEU A 5 -9.51 -1.73 14.98
N GLY A 6 -9.58 -0.42 14.75
CA GLY A 6 -10.85 0.30 14.81
C GLY A 6 -11.85 -0.20 13.76
N LYS A 7 -12.96 0.55 13.59
CA LYS A 7 -13.98 0.25 12.56
C LYS A 7 -13.40 0.33 11.14
N ASP A 8 -12.49 1.28 10.89
CA ASP A 8 -12.06 1.68 9.55
C ASP A 8 -10.53 1.64 9.41
N LEU A 9 -10.02 1.55 8.17
CA LEU A 9 -8.62 1.80 7.82
C LEU A 9 -8.51 3.02 6.91
N LEU A 10 -8.28 4.18 7.49
CA LEU A 10 -8.31 5.46 6.75
C LEU A 10 -6.91 5.97 6.40
N GLY A 11 -5.90 5.66 7.23
CA GLY A 11 -4.51 6.04 7.06
C GLY A 11 -3.59 5.31 8.03
N LEU A 12 -2.28 5.43 7.85
CA LEU A 12 -1.28 4.96 8.81
C LEU A 12 -0.96 6.02 9.87
N GLU A 13 -1.32 7.28 9.62
CA GLU A 13 -1.17 8.36 10.59
C GLU A 13 -1.91 8.08 11.90
N SER A 14 -3.12 7.54 11.82
CA SER A 14 -3.96 7.26 13.00
C SER A 14 -3.66 5.92 13.69
N LEU A 15 -2.94 5.00 13.05
CA LEU A 15 -2.59 3.71 13.63
C LEU A 15 -1.42 3.81 14.60
N THR A 16 -1.42 2.96 15.63
CA THR A 16 -0.24 2.73 16.48
C THR A 16 0.73 1.76 15.82
N GLY A 17 2.00 1.74 16.27
CA GLY A 17 2.98 0.73 15.83
C GLY A 17 2.51 -0.71 16.09
N ASP A 18 1.79 -0.95 17.18
CA ASP A 18 1.26 -2.29 17.51
C ASP A 18 0.12 -2.70 16.58
N GLN A 19 -0.74 -1.77 16.17
CA GLN A 19 -1.77 -2.03 15.17
C GLN A 19 -1.16 -2.33 13.79
N ILE A 20 -0.10 -1.62 13.42
CA ILE A 20 0.65 -1.91 12.19
C ILE A 20 1.25 -3.32 12.28
N ARG A 21 1.95 -3.68 13.37
CA ARG A 21 2.49 -5.04 13.59
C ARG A 21 1.39 -6.08 13.51
N LEU A 22 0.25 -5.87 14.15
CA LEU A 22 -0.90 -6.77 14.11
C LEU A 22 -1.33 -7.08 12.66
N ILE A 23 -1.43 -6.06 11.80
CA ILE A 23 -1.80 -6.26 10.39
C ILE A 23 -0.73 -7.06 9.66
N LEU A 24 0.55 -6.72 9.87
CA LEU A 24 1.66 -7.40 9.21
C LEU A 24 1.77 -8.87 9.65
N ASP A 25 1.61 -9.15 10.93
CA ASP A 25 1.65 -10.52 11.47
C ASP A 25 0.45 -11.35 10.98
N THR A 26 -0.72 -10.72 10.88
CA THR A 26 -1.91 -11.36 10.30
C THR A 26 -1.76 -11.60 8.80
N ALA A 27 -0.95 -10.83 8.08
CA ALA A 27 -0.70 -11.00 6.66
C ALA A 27 0.20 -12.22 6.35
N GLU A 28 1.10 -12.61 7.26
CA GLU A 28 2.02 -13.74 7.03
C GLU A 28 1.31 -15.04 6.67
N PRO A 29 0.34 -15.55 7.45
CA PRO A 29 -0.40 -16.76 7.09
C PRO A 29 -1.15 -16.62 5.75
N PHE A 30 -1.56 -15.43 5.35
CA PHE A 30 -2.25 -15.23 4.08
C PHE A 30 -1.31 -15.28 2.86
N LYS A 31 -0.01 -15.06 3.04
CA LYS A 31 0.99 -15.32 1.98
C LYS A 31 1.00 -16.80 1.59
N GLU A 32 1.06 -17.69 2.58
CA GLU A 32 1.06 -19.14 2.33
C GLU A 32 -0.24 -19.62 1.69
N ILE A 33 -1.40 -19.09 2.10
CA ILE A 33 -2.68 -19.40 1.46
C ILE A 33 -2.65 -19.05 -0.04
N SER A 34 -1.94 -18.00 -0.39
CA SER A 34 -1.80 -17.55 -1.78
C SER A 34 -0.97 -18.49 -2.66
N GLU A 35 -0.16 -19.35 -2.06
CA GLU A 35 0.70 -20.34 -2.75
C GLU A 35 0.03 -21.72 -2.89
N ARG A 36 -1.08 -21.99 -2.18
CA ARG A 36 -1.79 -23.27 -2.21
C ARG A 36 -2.47 -23.53 -3.55
N ALA A 37 -2.72 -24.80 -3.83
CA ALA A 37 -3.56 -25.20 -4.97
C ALA A 37 -4.97 -24.59 -4.86
N ILE A 38 -5.58 -24.62 -3.67
CA ILE A 38 -6.85 -23.96 -3.35
C ILE A 38 -6.53 -22.68 -2.57
N LYS A 39 -6.56 -21.54 -3.26
CA LYS A 39 -6.21 -20.22 -2.72
C LYS A 39 -7.41 -19.52 -2.05
N LYS A 40 -8.27 -20.29 -1.37
CA LYS A 40 -9.48 -19.79 -0.72
C LYS A 40 -9.62 -20.29 0.71
N VAL A 41 -10.11 -19.40 1.56
CA VAL A 41 -10.52 -19.69 2.94
C VAL A 41 -11.89 -19.06 3.21
N PRO A 42 -12.79 -19.69 3.98
CA PRO A 42 -14.16 -19.21 4.19
C PRO A 42 -14.26 -18.12 5.26
N ALA A 43 -13.21 -17.29 5.41
CA ALA A 43 -13.08 -16.35 6.53
C ALA A 43 -14.09 -15.18 6.47
N LEU A 44 -14.52 -14.79 5.26
CA LEU A 44 -15.52 -13.72 5.04
C LEU A 44 -16.73 -14.23 4.24
N ARG A 45 -17.06 -15.53 4.38
CA ARG A 45 -18.22 -16.09 3.68
C ARG A 45 -19.52 -15.42 4.16
N GLY A 46 -20.27 -14.87 3.22
CA GLY A 46 -21.52 -14.15 3.48
C GLY A 46 -21.33 -12.65 3.73
N SER A 47 -20.09 -12.16 3.77
CA SER A 47 -19.82 -10.71 3.79
C SER A 47 -19.81 -10.15 2.38
N THR A 48 -20.41 -8.97 2.20
CA THR A 48 -20.44 -8.24 0.92
C THR A 48 -19.53 -7.03 0.98
N ILE A 49 -18.56 -6.95 0.06
CA ILE A 49 -17.58 -5.87 -0.03
C ILE A 49 -17.74 -5.13 -1.34
N VAL A 50 -17.83 -3.80 -1.27
CA VAL A 50 -17.98 -2.95 -2.46
C VAL A 50 -16.71 -2.13 -2.69
N ASN A 51 -16.14 -2.28 -3.89
CA ASN A 51 -15.02 -1.48 -4.37
C ASN A 51 -15.54 -0.23 -5.10
N LEU A 52 -15.42 0.94 -4.47
CA LEU A 52 -15.78 2.25 -5.02
C LEU A 52 -14.53 2.95 -5.58
N PHE A 53 -14.26 2.80 -6.86
CA PHE A 53 -13.07 3.37 -7.50
C PHE A 53 -13.44 4.55 -8.40
N PHE A 54 -13.33 5.77 -7.85
CA PHE A 54 -13.56 7.03 -8.57
C PHE A 54 -12.28 7.55 -9.27
N GLU A 55 -11.13 7.01 -8.92
CA GLU A 55 -9.86 7.22 -9.59
C GLU A 55 -9.36 5.89 -10.16
N ASN A 56 -8.89 5.89 -11.39
CA ASN A 56 -8.44 4.68 -12.07
C ASN A 56 -7.25 4.02 -11.35
N SER A 57 -7.38 2.74 -11.06
CA SER A 57 -6.29 1.91 -10.55
C SER A 57 -6.54 0.44 -10.81
N THR A 58 -5.93 -0.09 -11.85
CA THR A 58 -6.05 -1.51 -12.21
C THR A 58 -5.45 -2.41 -11.13
N ARG A 59 -4.21 -2.14 -10.70
CA ARG A 59 -3.52 -2.99 -9.72
C ARG A 59 -4.22 -3.02 -8.37
N THR A 60 -4.54 -1.87 -7.79
CA THR A 60 -5.17 -1.81 -6.47
C THR A 60 -6.51 -2.49 -6.46
N ARG A 61 -7.37 -2.24 -7.47
CA ARG A 61 -8.67 -2.86 -7.61
C ARG A 61 -8.57 -4.38 -7.73
N ILE A 62 -7.75 -4.88 -8.66
CA ILE A 62 -7.55 -6.33 -8.85
C ILE A 62 -7.00 -6.99 -7.59
N SER A 63 -6.07 -6.33 -6.87
CA SER A 63 -5.51 -6.87 -5.65
C SER A 63 -6.52 -6.97 -4.50
N PHE A 64 -7.42 -5.99 -4.35
CA PHE A 64 -8.55 -6.08 -3.41
C PHE A 64 -9.53 -7.19 -3.84
N GLU A 65 -9.90 -7.23 -5.11
CA GLU A 65 -10.79 -8.27 -5.63
C GLU A 65 -10.23 -9.68 -5.40
N PHE A 66 -8.92 -9.88 -5.56
CA PHE A 66 -8.29 -11.16 -5.23
C PHE A 66 -8.32 -11.45 -3.72
N ALA A 67 -8.04 -10.46 -2.89
CA ALA A 67 -8.10 -10.61 -1.43
C ALA A 67 -9.50 -11.01 -0.96
N GLU A 68 -10.52 -10.33 -1.43
CA GLU A 68 -11.93 -10.57 -1.15
C GLU A 68 -12.35 -11.99 -1.57
N LYS A 69 -12.08 -12.37 -2.83
CA LYS A 69 -12.39 -13.69 -3.37
C LYS A 69 -11.65 -14.82 -2.65
N ARG A 70 -10.39 -14.57 -2.21
CA ARG A 70 -9.63 -15.55 -1.42
C ARG A 70 -10.18 -15.73 -0.02
N LEU A 71 -10.79 -14.71 0.56
CA LEU A 71 -11.49 -14.77 1.83
C LEU A 71 -12.94 -15.28 1.70
N SER A 72 -13.41 -15.58 0.48
CA SER A 72 -14.77 -16.04 0.15
C SER A 72 -15.86 -14.97 0.39
N ALA A 73 -15.51 -13.68 0.30
CA ALA A 73 -16.47 -12.58 0.32
C ALA A 73 -17.17 -12.43 -1.05
N ASP A 74 -18.38 -11.88 -1.02
CA ASP A 74 -19.08 -11.40 -2.22
C ASP A 74 -18.55 -10.03 -2.61
N THR A 75 -18.04 -9.91 -3.84
CA THR A 75 -17.36 -8.71 -4.33
C THR A 75 -18.18 -7.99 -5.37
N VAL A 76 -18.40 -6.68 -5.16
CA VAL A 76 -19.06 -5.79 -6.12
C VAL A 76 -18.10 -4.67 -6.51
N ASN A 77 -17.89 -4.44 -7.81
CA ASN A 77 -17.05 -3.36 -8.31
C ASN A 77 -17.91 -2.24 -8.91
N VAL A 78 -17.74 -1.03 -8.40
CA VAL A 78 -18.36 0.19 -8.91
C VAL A 78 -17.26 1.14 -9.38
N SER A 79 -17.34 1.60 -10.62
CA SER A 79 -16.42 2.59 -11.19
C SER A 79 -17.18 3.85 -11.59
N SER A 80 -16.48 4.99 -11.64
CA SER A 80 -17.07 6.27 -12.04
C SER A 80 -17.65 6.25 -13.46
N ALA A 81 -17.02 5.50 -14.37
CA ALA A 81 -17.51 5.34 -15.73
C ALA A 81 -18.75 4.44 -15.75
N GLY A 82 -19.93 5.01 -16.02
CA GLY A 82 -21.21 4.29 -16.09
C GLY A 82 -21.98 4.18 -14.78
N SER A 83 -21.52 4.80 -13.70
CA SER A 83 -22.27 4.88 -12.45
C SER A 83 -23.17 6.12 -12.39
N SER A 84 -24.15 6.13 -11.45
CA SER A 84 -25.04 7.27 -11.19
C SER A 84 -24.30 8.55 -10.77
N VAL A 85 -23.04 8.45 -10.36
CA VAL A 85 -22.12 9.58 -10.12
C VAL A 85 -21.97 10.46 -11.37
N SER A 86 -21.94 9.86 -12.57
CA SER A 86 -21.93 10.62 -13.83
C SER A 86 -23.21 11.44 -14.06
N LYS A 87 -24.27 11.16 -13.30
CA LYS A 87 -25.56 11.88 -13.31
C LYS A 87 -25.68 12.90 -12.18
N GLY A 88 -24.60 13.15 -11.42
CA GLY A 88 -24.57 14.14 -10.33
C GLY A 88 -24.92 13.58 -8.93
N GLU A 89 -25.00 12.25 -8.76
CA GLU A 89 -25.16 11.64 -7.43
C GLU A 89 -23.93 11.91 -6.56
N THR A 90 -24.13 12.29 -5.30
CA THR A 90 -23.01 12.54 -4.38
C THR A 90 -22.38 11.24 -3.89
N LEU A 91 -21.12 11.31 -3.46
CA LEU A 91 -20.42 10.18 -2.84
C LEU A 91 -21.22 9.57 -1.67
N VAL A 92 -21.83 10.41 -0.84
CA VAL A 92 -22.62 9.99 0.32
C VAL A 92 -23.89 9.28 -0.10
N ASP A 93 -24.61 9.81 -1.09
CA ASP A 93 -25.85 9.19 -1.57
C ASP A 93 -25.56 7.84 -2.21
N THR A 94 -24.49 7.74 -3.02
CA THR A 94 -24.04 6.45 -3.58
C THR A 94 -23.76 5.44 -2.46
N ALA A 95 -23.01 5.84 -1.42
CA ALA A 95 -22.65 4.95 -0.34
C ALA A 95 -23.87 4.53 0.52
N ARG A 96 -24.78 5.46 0.82
CA ARG A 96 -26.02 5.14 1.54
C ARG A 96 -26.95 4.22 0.76
N ASN A 97 -27.04 4.38 -0.55
CA ASN A 97 -27.79 3.46 -1.41
C ASN A 97 -27.19 2.05 -1.35
N LEU A 98 -25.84 1.92 -1.39
CA LEU A 98 -25.17 0.64 -1.24
C LEU A 98 -25.36 0.05 0.16
N GLU A 99 -25.27 0.86 1.21
CA GLU A 99 -25.49 0.43 2.60
C GLU A 99 -26.91 -0.09 2.82
N ALA A 100 -27.93 0.52 2.15
CA ALA A 100 -29.30 0.03 2.17
C ALA A 100 -29.43 -1.39 1.55
N MET A 101 -28.49 -1.80 0.71
CA MET A 101 -28.38 -3.16 0.16
C MET A 101 -27.64 -4.12 1.10
N ARG A 102 -27.37 -3.72 2.35
CA ARG A 102 -26.73 -4.54 3.40
C ARG A 102 -25.30 -4.96 3.09
N ILE A 103 -24.49 -4.05 2.59
CA ILE A 103 -23.05 -4.25 2.45
C ILE A 103 -22.34 -4.14 3.80
N ASP A 104 -21.23 -4.87 3.96
CA ASP A 104 -20.45 -4.87 5.20
C ASP A 104 -19.26 -3.90 5.12
N MET A 105 -18.60 -3.80 3.96
CA MET A 105 -17.39 -2.99 3.79
C MET A 105 -17.41 -2.21 2.48
N VAL A 106 -16.78 -1.04 2.51
CA VAL A 106 -16.51 -0.20 1.34
C VAL A 106 -15.00 0.03 1.21
N VAL A 107 -14.43 -0.37 0.08
CA VAL A 107 -13.07 -0.02 -0.32
C VAL A 107 -13.15 1.19 -1.25
N ILE A 108 -12.68 2.36 -0.79
CA ILE A 108 -12.81 3.60 -1.56
C ILE A 108 -11.45 4.08 -2.09
N ARG A 109 -11.43 4.47 -3.38
CA ARG A 109 -10.34 5.21 -4.00
C ARG A 109 -10.88 6.47 -4.66
N HIS A 110 -10.33 7.64 -4.26
CA HIS A 110 -10.86 8.93 -4.67
C HIS A 110 -9.74 9.94 -4.98
N SER A 111 -10.01 10.91 -5.86
CA SER A 111 -9.06 11.97 -6.22
C SER A 111 -8.95 13.08 -5.15
N ALA A 112 -9.97 13.25 -4.31
CA ALA A 112 -9.94 14.23 -3.21
C ALA A 112 -9.36 13.61 -1.95
N SER A 113 -8.40 14.31 -1.32
CA SER A 113 -7.87 13.97 0.00
C SER A 113 -8.97 14.07 1.06
N GLY A 114 -9.01 13.13 2.01
CA GLY A 114 -10.03 13.07 3.06
C GLY A 114 -11.35 12.43 2.64
N ALA A 115 -11.52 12.00 1.39
CA ALA A 115 -12.77 11.39 0.92
C ALA A 115 -13.14 10.11 1.69
N ALA A 116 -12.15 9.30 2.06
CA ALA A 116 -12.37 8.09 2.85
C ALA A 116 -12.84 8.43 4.28
N GLN A 117 -12.20 9.41 4.94
CA GLN A 117 -12.60 9.90 6.26
C GLN A 117 -14.03 10.49 6.20
N PHE A 118 -14.28 11.35 5.22
CA PHE A 118 -15.60 11.95 5.02
C PHE A 118 -16.72 10.91 4.88
N LEU A 119 -16.43 9.79 4.20
CA LEU A 119 -17.37 8.69 4.03
C LEU A 119 -17.57 7.91 5.33
N ALA A 120 -16.48 7.55 6.02
CA ALA A 120 -16.48 6.77 7.25
C ALA A 120 -17.32 7.39 8.39
N GLU A 121 -17.39 8.73 8.42
CA GLU A 121 -18.21 9.49 9.37
C GLU A 121 -19.71 9.45 9.06
N ARG A 122 -20.13 8.95 7.89
CA ARG A 122 -21.49 9.05 7.36
C ARG A 122 -22.18 7.73 7.07
N ILE A 123 -21.43 6.63 7.13
CA ILE A 123 -21.97 5.28 6.93
C ILE A 123 -21.56 4.35 8.08
N HIS A 124 -22.33 3.29 8.29
CA HIS A 124 -22.05 2.29 9.33
C HIS A 124 -21.09 1.20 8.87
N SER A 125 -21.10 0.87 7.58
CA SER A 125 -20.19 -0.12 6.97
C SER A 125 -18.73 0.28 7.18
N ASN A 126 -17.82 -0.71 7.30
CA ASN A 126 -16.40 -0.43 7.43
C ASN A 126 -15.86 0.27 6.17
N VAL A 127 -14.99 1.25 6.32
CA VAL A 127 -14.36 1.98 5.21
C VAL A 127 -12.87 1.70 5.16
N ILE A 128 -12.39 1.33 3.97
CA ILE A 128 -10.98 1.09 3.69
C ILE A 128 -10.51 2.07 2.63
N ASN A 129 -9.52 2.90 2.98
CA ASN A 129 -8.89 3.83 2.06
C ASN A 129 -7.95 3.09 1.09
N ALA A 130 -8.30 3.02 -0.19
CA ALA A 130 -7.48 2.49 -1.27
C ALA A 130 -6.70 3.57 -2.03
N GLY A 131 -6.56 4.76 -1.41
CA GLY A 131 -5.83 5.93 -1.88
C GLY A 131 -6.73 7.12 -2.14
N ASP A 132 -6.50 8.21 -1.42
CA ASP A 132 -7.26 9.46 -1.51
C ASP A 132 -6.34 10.66 -1.79
N GLY A 133 -6.55 11.33 -2.91
CA GLY A 133 -5.79 12.52 -3.33
C GLY A 133 -4.28 12.37 -3.20
N THR A 134 -3.66 13.29 -2.47
CA THR A 134 -2.25 13.25 -2.05
C THR A 134 -2.08 12.89 -0.56
N HIS A 135 -3.18 12.47 0.11
CA HIS A 135 -3.22 12.24 1.55
C HIS A 135 -2.55 10.90 1.92
N GLU A 136 -3.25 9.76 1.80
CA GLU A 136 -2.70 8.45 2.15
C GLU A 136 -3.14 7.31 1.22
N HIS A 137 -2.35 6.23 1.24
CA HIS A 137 -2.68 4.92 0.67
C HIS A 137 -2.22 3.82 1.64
N PRO A 138 -2.95 3.60 2.74
CA PRO A 138 -2.50 2.80 3.86
C PRO A 138 -2.10 1.37 3.48
N THR A 139 -2.87 0.70 2.61
CA THR A 139 -2.53 -0.66 2.19
C THR A 139 -1.30 -0.74 1.30
N GLN A 140 -0.91 0.36 0.63
CA GLN A 140 0.37 0.43 -0.08
C GLN A 140 1.52 0.61 0.91
N GLY A 141 1.41 1.52 1.88
CA GLY A 141 2.41 1.67 2.93
C GLY A 141 2.63 0.34 3.68
N LEU A 142 1.56 -0.34 4.06
CA LEU A 142 1.63 -1.64 4.75
C LEU A 142 2.33 -2.74 3.93
N LEU A 143 2.04 -2.85 2.62
CA LEU A 143 2.70 -3.86 1.80
C LEU A 143 4.17 -3.53 1.53
N ASP A 144 4.53 -2.25 1.41
CA ASP A 144 5.92 -1.81 1.32
C ASP A 144 6.68 -2.19 2.61
N ILE A 145 6.08 -1.90 3.76
CA ILE A 145 6.62 -2.23 5.09
C ILE A 145 6.75 -3.76 5.27
N LEU A 146 5.75 -4.54 4.87
CA LEU A 146 5.83 -6.01 4.93
C LEU A 146 6.98 -6.52 4.08
N THR A 147 7.14 -6.00 2.87
CA THR A 147 8.23 -6.39 1.95
C THR A 147 9.60 -6.04 2.53
N LEU A 148 9.74 -4.88 3.17
CA LEU A 148 10.96 -4.51 3.89
C LEU A 148 11.22 -5.44 5.06
N ARG A 149 10.19 -5.77 5.86
CA ARG A 149 10.31 -6.70 7.00
C ARG A 149 10.72 -8.09 6.54
N ASP A 150 10.21 -8.60 5.44
CA ASP A 150 10.59 -9.89 4.87
C ASP A 150 12.09 -9.96 4.52
N ARG A 151 12.68 -8.85 4.09
CA ARG A 151 14.07 -8.79 3.63
C ARG A 151 15.05 -8.32 4.69
N LEU A 152 14.65 -7.42 5.57
CA LEU A 152 15.53 -6.76 6.56
C LEU A 152 15.29 -7.23 8.00
N GLY A 153 14.21 -7.97 8.26
CA GLY A 153 13.81 -8.36 9.62
C GLY A 153 13.17 -7.19 10.38
N ASP A 154 13.55 -7.00 11.64
CA ASP A 154 13.07 -5.85 12.43
C ASP A 154 13.49 -4.54 11.78
N LEU A 155 12.52 -3.64 11.64
CA LEU A 155 12.72 -2.34 10.99
C LEU A 155 13.26 -1.26 11.94
N LYS A 156 13.37 -1.54 13.23
CA LYS A 156 13.92 -0.58 14.20
C LYS A 156 15.38 -0.25 13.85
N GLY A 157 15.65 1.05 13.64
CA GLY A 157 16.97 1.56 13.27
C GLY A 157 17.38 1.26 11.82
N ARG A 158 16.52 0.62 11.00
CA ARG A 158 16.78 0.44 9.57
C ARG A 158 16.63 1.74 8.81
N ARG A 159 17.51 1.98 7.86
CA ARG A 159 17.60 3.23 7.09
C ARG A 159 16.91 3.07 5.76
N ILE A 160 15.76 3.73 5.62
CA ILE A 160 14.90 3.65 4.44
C ILE A 160 14.79 5.03 3.81
N CYS A 161 15.14 5.15 2.54
CA CYS A 161 14.99 6.41 1.81
C CYS A 161 13.87 6.33 0.79
N ILE A 162 12.97 7.31 0.81
CA ILE A 162 11.90 7.49 -0.16
C ILE A 162 12.38 8.50 -1.20
N CYS A 163 12.51 8.07 -2.46
CA CYS A 163 13.12 8.88 -3.52
C CYS A 163 12.09 9.26 -4.58
N GLY A 164 12.03 10.53 -4.97
CA GLY A 164 11.24 10.96 -6.12
C GLY A 164 10.28 12.09 -5.85
N ASP A 165 9.05 11.96 -6.35
CA ASP A 165 7.97 12.95 -6.18
C ASP A 165 7.25 12.76 -4.83
N ILE A 166 7.83 13.35 -3.79
CA ILE A 166 7.29 13.26 -2.43
C ILE A 166 6.03 14.14 -2.28
N LEU A 167 6.04 15.31 -2.92
CA LEU A 167 4.97 16.31 -2.81
C LEU A 167 3.60 15.78 -3.23
N HIS A 168 3.55 15.07 -4.34
CA HIS A 168 2.29 14.55 -4.89
C HIS A 168 2.00 13.11 -4.48
N SER A 169 2.90 12.47 -3.70
CA SER A 169 2.80 11.04 -3.39
C SER A 169 2.10 10.77 -2.06
N ARG A 170 0.86 10.27 -2.13
CA ARG A 170 0.17 9.68 -0.97
C ARG A 170 0.89 8.45 -0.40
N VAL A 171 1.68 7.74 -1.22
CA VAL A 171 2.46 6.58 -0.77
C VAL A 171 3.62 7.02 0.10
N ALA A 172 4.28 8.16 -0.22
CA ALA A 172 5.34 8.71 0.62
C ALA A 172 4.85 8.96 2.05
N ARG A 173 3.69 9.61 2.20
CA ARG A 173 3.11 9.90 3.52
C ARG A 173 2.82 8.64 4.32
N SER A 174 2.13 7.67 3.72
CA SER A 174 1.84 6.39 4.38
C SER A 174 3.11 5.67 4.81
N ASN A 175 4.15 5.63 3.96
CA ASN A 175 5.43 5.02 4.31
C ASN A 175 6.14 5.78 5.44
N ILE A 176 6.17 7.12 5.41
CA ILE A 176 6.78 7.92 6.50
C ILE A 176 6.10 7.59 7.82
N TYR A 177 4.77 7.69 7.91
CA TYR A 177 4.04 7.39 9.13
C TYR A 177 4.27 5.96 9.62
N GLY A 178 4.14 4.98 8.74
CA GLY A 178 4.24 3.58 9.11
C GLY A 178 5.65 3.17 9.55
N LEU A 179 6.67 3.55 8.78
CA LEU A 179 8.07 3.24 9.08
C LEU A 179 8.56 3.91 10.36
N THR A 180 8.25 5.19 10.55
CA THR A 180 8.63 5.93 11.77
C THR A 180 8.03 5.30 13.02
N LYS A 181 6.75 4.87 12.97
CA LYS A 181 6.08 4.19 14.10
C LYS A 181 6.67 2.82 14.43
N LEU A 182 7.33 2.19 13.46
CA LEU A 182 8.07 0.94 13.67
C LEU A 182 9.53 1.18 14.07
N GLY A 183 9.94 2.44 14.23
CA GLY A 183 11.27 2.82 14.68
C GLY A 183 12.35 2.82 13.61
N ALA A 184 11.97 2.79 12.32
CA ALA A 184 12.92 2.96 11.22
C ALA A 184 13.42 4.41 11.15
N GLU A 185 14.65 4.59 10.69
CA GLU A 185 15.18 5.88 10.28
C GLU A 185 14.75 6.16 8.84
N VAL A 186 13.93 7.21 8.67
CA VAL A 186 13.36 7.54 7.37
C VAL A 186 14.05 8.76 6.78
N ALA A 187 14.38 8.69 5.50
CA ALA A 187 14.86 9.81 4.72
C ALA A 187 14.00 10.04 3.47
N VAL A 188 14.08 11.24 2.93
CA VAL A 188 13.50 11.58 1.62
C VAL A 188 14.61 12.16 0.72
N CYS A 189 14.50 11.88 -0.60
CA CYS A 189 15.42 12.41 -1.60
C CYS A 189 14.67 12.79 -2.88
N GLY A 190 14.89 14.00 -3.36
CA GLY A 190 14.31 14.49 -4.61
C GLY A 190 14.57 15.97 -4.82
N PRO A 191 14.19 16.52 -5.99
CA PRO A 191 14.26 17.96 -6.23
C PRO A 191 13.50 18.73 -5.15
N ARG A 192 14.03 19.85 -4.69
CA ARG A 192 13.35 20.69 -3.68
C ARG A 192 11.94 21.12 -4.10
N SER A 193 11.72 21.32 -5.38
CA SER A 193 10.40 21.60 -5.96
C SER A 193 9.38 20.45 -5.79
N LEU A 194 9.85 19.21 -5.56
CA LEU A 194 9.04 18.02 -5.36
C LEU A 194 9.01 17.55 -3.89
N LEU A 195 9.51 18.37 -2.97
CA LEU A 195 9.38 18.16 -1.52
C LEU A 195 8.31 19.10 -0.94
N PRO A 196 7.46 18.65 -0.02
CA PRO A 196 6.60 19.56 0.75
C PRO A 196 7.40 20.59 1.53
N ASN A 197 6.93 21.83 1.63
CA ASN A 197 7.64 22.90 2.33
C ASN A 197 7.93 22.59 3.82
N ALA A 198 7.06 21.82 4.48
CA ALA A 198 7.18 21.43 5.88
C ALA A 198 7.58 19.95 6.04
N ILE A 199 8.40 19.41 5.10
CA ILE A 199 8.81 18.00 5.13
C ILE A 199 9.64 17.63 6.37
N ASP A 200 10.35 18.58 6.94
CA ASP A 200 11.11 18.46 8.18
C ASP A 200 10.25 18.21 9.42
N GLU A 201 8.99 18.67 9.42
CA GLU A 201 8.03 18.41 10.51
C GLU A 201 7.68 16.90 10.64
N PHE A 202 7.90 16.11 9.60
CA PHE A 202 7.77 14.67 9.66
C PHE A 202 8.93 13.95 10.37
N GLY A 203 9.96 14.69 10.82
CA GLY A 203 11.13 14.14 11.48
C GLY A 203 12.01 13.26 10.58
N VAL A 204 11.91 13.44 9.27
CA VAL A 204 12.69 12.69 8.28
C VAL A 204 13.98 13.42 7.90
N ARG A 205 15.02 12.64 7.56
CA ARG A 205 16.24 13.21 6.97
C ARG A 205 15.98 13.60 5.52
N ILE A 206 16.61 14.69 5.06
CA ILE A 206 16.48 15.16 3.68
C ILE A 206 17.84 15.03 2.99
N PHE A 207 17.85 14.42 1.81
CA PHE A 207 18.99 14.38 0.91
C PHE A 207 18.71 15.18 -0.36
N ASP A 208 19.62 16.08 -0.71
CA ASP A 208 19.57 16.84 -1.95
C ASP A 208 20.28 16.12 -3.11
N ARG A 209 21.05 15.07 -2.80
CA ARG A 209 21.79 14.26 -3.76
C ARG A 209 21.45 12.79 -3.60
N VAL A 210 21.14 12.17 -4.73
CA VAL A 210 20.73 10.76 -4.75
C VAL A 210 21.88 9.83 -4.36
N GLU A 211 23.12 10.19 -4.66
CA GLU A 211 24.32 9.43 -4.29
C GLU A 211 24.46 9.32 -2.75
N GLU A 212 24.21 10.41 -2.03
CA GLU A 212 24.24 10.42 -0.55
C GLU A 212 23.10 9.57 0.04
N ALA A 213 21.93 9.63 -0.58
CA ALA A 213 20.80 8.79 -0.19
C ALA A 213 21.10 7.30 -0.40
N ILE A 214 21.71 6.94 -1.52
CA ILE A 214 22.14 5.57 -1.84
C ILE A 214 23.21 5.07 -0.84
N GLU A 215 24.19 5.88 -0.51
CA GLU A 215 25.23 5.52 0.46
C GLU A 215 24.65 5.30 1.87
N TRP A 216 23.64 6.05 2.24
CA TRP A 216 23.05 5.98 3.56
C TRP A 216 22.01 4.87 3.69
N ALA A 217 21.15 4.64 2.68
CA ALA A 217 19.98 3.78 2.78
C ALA A 217 20.31 2.28 2.69
N GLU A 218 19.54 1.43 3.37
CA GLU A 218 19.48 -0.03 3.19
C GLU A 218 18.40 -0.42 2.18
N ALA A 219 17.40 0.46 2.00
CA ALA A 219 16.38 0.30 0.96
C ALA A 219 15.96 1.68 0.40
N LEU A 220 15.66 1.69 -0.89
CA LEU A 220 15.09 2.82 -1.60
C LEU A 220 13.66 2.50 -2.02
N ASN A 221 12.70 3.31 -1.59
CA ASN A 221 11.34 3.30 -2.13
C ASN A 221 11.26 4.38 -3.20
N VAL A 222 11.38 3.97 -4.47
CA VAL A 222 11.45 4.88 -5.61
C VAL A 222 10.05 5.23 -6.06
N LEU A 223 9.72 6.51 -6.06
CA LEU A 223 8.40 7.01 -6.40
C LEU A 223 8.34 7.46 -7.85
N ARG A 224 7.22 7.16 -8.49
CA ARG A 224 6.91 7.64 -9.84
C ARG A 224 6.79 9.17 -9.86
N LEU A 225 7.35 9.82 -10.87
CA LEU A 225 7.01 11.21 -11.18
C LEU A 225 5.58 11.28 -11.72
N GLN A 226 4.72 12.02 -11.03
CA GLN A 226 3.30 12.13 -11.34
C GLN A 226 3.03 13.33 -12.24
N PHE A 227 3.49 13.26 -13.52
CA PHE A 227 3.37 14.34 -14.48
C PHE A 227 1.94 14.86 -14.64
N GLU A 228 0.95 14.00 -14.49
CA GLU A 228 -0.47 14.33 -14.53
C GLU A 228 -0.96 15.21 -13.38
N ARG A 229 -0.18 15.31 -12.30
CA ARG A 229 -0.46 16.16 -11.13
C ARG A 229 0.41 17.40 -11.08
N MET A 230 1.43 17.47 -11.94
CA MET A 230 2.35 18.61 -11.99
C MET A 230 1.78 19.70 -12.90
N THR A 231 1.73 20.92 -12.39
CA THR A 231 1.69 22.10 -13.22
C THR A 231 3.10 22.42 -13.74
N ALA A 232 3.27 23.31 -14.70
CA ALA A 232 4.59 23.63 -15.23
C ALA A 232 5.57 24.13 -14.15
N GLY A 233 6.84 23.77 -14.24
CA GLY A 233 7.93 24.37 -13.44
C GLY A 233 8.51 23.52 -12.30
N TYR A 234 7.99 22.32 -12.03
CA TYR A 234 8.54 21.47 -10.95
C TYR A 234 9.88 20.83 -11.31
N ILE A 235 10.05 20.42 -12.55
CA ILE A 235 11.29 19.88 -13.10
C ILE A 235 11.51 20.40 -14.53
N PRO A 236 12.76 20.59 -14.97
CA PRO A 236 13.05 21.07 -16.32
C PRO A 236 12.64 20.07 -17.41
N SER A 237 12.93 18.78 -17.21
CA SER A 237 12.55 17.68 -18.10
C SER A 237 12.72 16.32 -17.42
N ALA A 238 12.09 15.29 -17.95
CA ALA A 238 12.27 13.90 -17.50
C ALA A 238 13.74 13.44 -17.65
N ARG A 239 14.42 13.87 -18.74
CA ARG A 239 15.83 13.56 -18.99
C ARG A 239 16.75 14.19 -17.93
N GLU A 240 16.50 15.45 -17.59
CA GLU A 240 17.27 16.14 -16.54
C GLU A 240 17.04 15.50 -15.17
N TYR A 241 15.78 15.13 -14.87
CA TYR A 241 15.46 14.40 -13.66
C TYR A 241 16.23 13.07 -13.57
N ASN A 242 16.22 12.26 -14.62
CA ASN A 242 16.96 10.99 -14.64
C ASN A 242 18.46 11.23 -14.42
N ARG A 243 19.02 12.24 -15.11
CA ARG A 243 20.44 12.58 -14.99
C ARG A 243 20.85 12.95 -13.56
N VAL A 244 19.95 13.59 -12.77
CA VAL A 244 20.27 14.12 -11.43
C VAL A 244 19.78 13.17 -10.32
N PHE A 245 18.57 12.61 -10.45
CA PHE A 245 17.89 11.85 -9.39
C PHE A 245 17.51 10.41 -9.80
N GLY A 246 17.68 10.01 -11.06
CA GLY A 246 17.33 8.65 -11.52
C GLY A 246 18.15 7.59 -10.79
N ILE A 247 17.49 6.50 -10.40
CA ILE A 247 18.17 5.34 -9.83
C ILE A 247 18.68 4.49 -10.98
N THR A 248 19.99 4.58 -11.23
CA THR A 248 20.69 3.92 -12.34
C THR A 248 21.62 2.83 -11.83
N ARG A 249 21.95 1.87 -12.69
CA ARG A 249 22.89 0.80 -12.36
C ARG A 249 24.25 1.36 -11.94
N GLU A 250 24.78 2.36 -12.68
CA GLU A 250 26.04 2.99 -12.38
C GLU A 250 26.10 3.57 -10.95
N ARG A 251 24.99 4.17 -10.49
CA ARG A 251 24.89 4.70 -9.11
C ARG A 251 24.85 3.59 -8.07
N LEU A 252 24.12 2.52 -8.31
CA LEU A 252 24.04 1.39 -7.38
C LEU A 252 25.36 0.63 -7.30
N ASP A 253 26.10 0.48 -8.40
CA ASP A 253 27.41 -0.19 -8.43
C ASP A 253 28.47 0.57 -7.60
N ARG A 254 28.25 1.87 -7.35
CA ARG A 254 29.09 2.67 -6.44
C ARG A 254 28.74 2.45 -4.97
N ALA A 255 27.58 1.90 -4.68
CA ALA A 255 27.19 1.56 -3.31
C ALA A 255 28.05 0.38 -2.80
N LYS A 256 28.56 0.49 -1.57
CA LYS A 256 29.42 -0.54 -0.97
C LYS A 256 28.65 -1.73 -0.41
N ARG A 257 27.36 -1.83 -0.64
CA ARG A 257 26.44 -2.84 -0.09
C ARG A 257 25.24 -3.07 -1.00
N ASP A 258 24.57 -4.18 -0.78
CA ASP A 258 23.28 -4.45 -1.40
C ASP A 258 22.22 -3.51 -0.84
N ILE A 259 21.44 -2.89 -1.74
CA ILE A 259 20.36 -1.97 -1.41
C ILE A 259 19.08 -2.52 -2.03
N LEU A 260 18.03 -2.67 -1.21
CA LEU A 260 16.73 -3.11 -1.72
C LEU A 260 16.05 -1.99 -2.50
N ILE A 261 15.47 -2.34 -3.64
CA ILE A 261 14.75 -1.41 -4.51
C ILE A 261 13.26 -1.74 -4.51
N LEU A 262 12.45 -0.82 -4.01
CA LEU A 262 11.00 -0.84 -4.02
C LEU A 262 10.45 0.20 -4.99
N HIS A 263 9.26 -0.07 -5.53
CA HIS A 263 8.51 0.89 -6.33
C HIS A 263 7.00 0.59 -6.27
N PRO A 264 6.14 1.52 -5.86
CA PRO A 264 4.69 1.27 -5.74
C PRO A 264 3.99 1.13 -7.09
N GLY A 265 4.70 1.44 -8.19
CA GLY A 265 4.22 1.41 -9.57
C GLY A 265 3.02 2.35 -9.88
N PRO A 266 2.73 2.58 -11.18
CA PRO A 266 3.51 2.15 -12.34
C PRO A 266 4.85 2.87 -12.41
N MET A 267 5.85 2.30 -13.10
CA MET A 267 7.17 2.91 -13.26
C MET A 267 7.24 3.70 -14.57
N ASN A 268 7.91 4.86 -14.54
CA ASN A 268 8.39 5.53 -15.74
C ASN A 268 9.86 5.11 -15.95
N ARG A 269 10.06 3.98 -16.67
CA ARG A 269 11.39 3.44 -16.94
C ARG A 269 12.25 4.43 -17.69
N GLY A 270 13.52 4.62 -17.29
CA GLY A 270 14.41 5.62 -17.83
C GLY A 270 14.13 7.05 -17.33
N VAL A 271 13.26 7.21 -16.32
CA VAL A 271 13.00 8.49 -15.66
C VAL A 271 13.41 8.42 -14.19
N GLU A 272 12.58 7.87 -13.30
CA GLU A 272 12.94 7.72 -11.88
C GLU A 272 13.78 6.47 -11.61
N ILE A 273 13.68 5.44 -12.48
CA ILE A 273 14.40 4.19 -12.34
C ILE A 273 14.73 3.60 -13.72
N ASP A 274 15.93 3.08 -13.89
CA ASP A 274 16.33 2.39 -15.11
C ASP A 274 15.79 0.95 -15.12
N SER A 275 15.61 0.39 -16.34
CA SER A 275 15.01 -0.93 -16.51
C SER A 275 15.84 -2.05 -15.89
N ASP A 276 17.16 -1.98 -16.00
CA ASP A 276 18.10 -2.97 -15.44
C ASP A 276 18.17 -2.93 -13.92
N VAL A 277 17.82 -1.79 -13.30
CA VAL A 277 17.63 -1.66 -11.86
C VAL A 277 16.29 -2.24 -11.43
N ALA A 278 15.20 -1.86 -12.13
CA ALA A 278 13.85 -2.32 -11.82
C ALA A 278 13.69 -3.85 -11.94
N ASP A 279 14.39 -4.45 -12.88
CA ASP A 279 14.37 -5.90 -13.15
C ASP A 279 15.63 -6.62 -12.60
N GLY A 280 16.48 -5.89 -11.87
CA GLY A 280 17.75 -6.37 -11.34
C GLY A 280 17.61 -7.16 -10.01
N PRO A 281 18.72 -7.73 -9.52
CA PRO A 281 18.72 -8.64 -8.37
C PRO A 281 18.38 -7.96 -7.03
N HIS A 282 18.47 -6.64 -6.95
CA HIS A 282 18.11 -5.85 -5.76
C HIS A 282 16.65 -5.44 -5.72
N SER A 283 15.90 -5.67 -6.82
CA SER A 283 14.50 -5.30 -6.95
C SER A 283 13.60 -6.28 -6.19
N VAL A 284 12.76 -5.74 -5.31
CA VAL A 284 11.69 -6.48 -4.61
C VAL A 284 10.30 -6.01 -5.04
N ILE A 285 10.20 -5.41 -6.22
CA ILE A 285 8.97 -4.82 -6.75
C ILE A 285 7.86 -5.87 -6.95
N LEU A 286 8.22 -7.08 -7.40
CA LEU A 286 7.25 -8.16 -7.57
C LEU A 286 6.84 -8.78 -6.22
N ASP A 287 7.73 -8.79 -5.23
CA ASP A 287 7.40 -9.19 -3.86
C ASP A 287 6.35 -8.24 -3.26
N GLN A 288 6.46 -6.91 -3.51
CA GLN A 288 5.43 -5.94 -3.11
C GLN A 288 4.05 -6.30 -3.69
N VAL A 289 3.98 -6.76 -4.94
CA VAL A 289 2.71 -7.16 -5.57
C VAL A 289 2.10 -8.36 -4.84
N THR A 290 2.90 -9.37 -4.53
CA THR A 290 2.48 -10.57 -3.80
C THR A 290 2.04 -10.21 -2.38
N ASN A 291 2.85 -9.48 -1.64
CA ASN A 291 2.55 -9.00 -0.30
C ASN A 291 1.31 -8.11 -0.26
N GLY A 292 1.03 -7.40 -1.36
CA GLY A 292 -0.15 -6.56 -1.47
C GLY A 292 -1.47 -7.31 -1.33
N VAL A 293 -1.57 -8.53 -1.84
CA VAL A 293 -2.77 -9.35 -1.67
C VAL A 293 -2.91 -9.84 -0.23
N ALA A 294 -1.81 -10.32 0.36
CA ALA A 294 -1.80 -10.81 1.74
C ALA A 294 -2.15 -9.71 2.77
N VAL A 295 -1.58 -8.51 2.62
CA VAL A 295 -1.91 -7.34 3.46
C VAL A 295 -3.40 -6.98 3.35
N ARG A 296 -3.95 -6.96 2.14
CA ARG A 296 -5.37 -6.65 1.94
C ARG A 296 -6.27 -7.73 2.53
N MET A 297 -5.90 -9.01 2.43
CA MET A 297 -6.60 -10.09 3.13
C MET A 297 -6.58 -9.88 4.65
N ALA A 298 -5.42 -9.53 5.23
CA ALA A 298 -5.30 -9.27 6.65
C ALA A 298 -6.17 -8.09 7.11
N VAL A 299 -6.15 -6.98 6.36
CA VAL A 299 -6.96 -5.80 6.66
C VAL A 299 -8.46 -6.14 6.64
N LEU A 300 -8.94 -6.77 5.56
CA LEU A 300 -10.34 -7.17 5.43
C LEU A 300 -10.76 -8.11 6.56
N TYR A 301 -9.92 -9.09 6.86
CA TYR A 301 -10.17 -10.07 7.91
C TYR A 301 -10.27 -9.43 9.30
N LEU A 302 -9.31 -8.55 9.66
CA LEU A 302 -9.28 -7.88 10.96
C LEU A 302 -10.46 -6.90 11.14
N LEU A 303 -10.83 -6.17 10.10
CA LEU A 303 -11.97 -5.25 10.14
C LEU A 303 -13.30 -5.97 10.26
N ALA A 304 -13.40 -7.22 9.78
CA ALA A 304 -14.56 -8.09 10.01
C ALA A 304 -14.59 -8.71 11.43
N GLY A 305 -13.70 -8.31 12.33
CA GLY A 305 -13.62 -8.87 13.69
C GLY A 305 -12.84 -10.19 13.77
N GLY A 306 -12.08 -10.55 12.73
CA GLY A 306 -11.20 -11.72 12.73
C GLY A 306 -10.10 -11.61 13.80
N LYS A 307 -9.72 -12.76 14.38
CA LYS A 307 -8.63 -12.84 15.36
C LYS A 307 -7.38 -13.45 14.71
N PRO A 308 -6.17 -12.94 15.01
CA PRO A 308 -4.92 -13.43 14.42
C PRO A 308 -4.72 -14.94 14.56
N GLU A 309 -5.09 -15.52 15.70
CA GLU A 309 -4.93 -16.95 15.99
C GLU A 309 -5.77 -17.84 15.03
N LEU A 310 -6.91 -17.33 14.56
CA LEU A 310 -7.75 -18.04 13.59
C LEU A 310 -7.19 -17.94 12.16
N ALA A 311 -6.44 -16.92 11.83
CA ALA A 311 -5.74 -16.82 10.56
C ALA A 311 -4.64 -17.90 10.47
N GLU A 312 -3.95 -18.19 11.58
CA GLU A 312 -3.00 -19.30 11.66
C GLU A 312 -3.67 -20.69 11.62
N ALA A 313 -4.81 -20.86 12.27
CA ALA A 313 -5.58 -22.11 12.21
C ALA A 313 -6.08 -22.43 10.79
N ALA A 314 -6.36 -21.43 9.97
CA ALA A 314 -6.67 -21.61 8.55
C ALA A 314 -5.48 -22.15 7.72
N LYS A 315 -4.24 -22.03 8.23
CA LYS A 315 -3.06 -22.71 7.71
C LYS A 315 -3.14 -24.23 7.83
N GLY A 316 -3.61 -24.76 8.95
CA GLY A 316 -3.56 -26.19 9.29
C GLY A 316 -4.69 -27.06 8.73
N GLY A 317 -5.72 -26.47 8.14
CA GLY A 317 -7.01 -27.13 7.86
C GLY A 317 -7.13 -28.04 6.63
N THR A 318 -6.02 -28.43 5.95
CA THR A 318 -6.10 -29.30 4.76
C THR A 318 -5.33 -30.63 4.88
N GLY A 319 -5.06 -31.09 6.10
CA GLY A 319 -4.23 -32.29 6.34
C GLY A 319 -4.93 -33.48 7.01
N ARG A 320 -6.26 -33.62 6.98
CA ARG A 320 -6.93 -34.85 7.45
C ARG A 320 -8.19 -35.17 6.63
N GLY A 321 -8.05 -36.07 5.71
CA GLY A 321 -9.23 -36.61 4.97
C GLY A 321 -8.89 -37.50 3.80
N HIS A 322 -8.00 -38.48 3.96
CA HIS A 322 -8.04 -39.76 3.23
C HIS A 322 -7.33 -40.79 4.10
N GLY A 323 -8.09 -41.36 5.00
CA GLY A 323 -7.78 -42.53 5.77
C GLY A 323 -8.97 -43.47 5.64
N GLU A 324 -8.76 -44.58 4.91
CA GLU A 324 -9.34 -45.89 5.08
C GLU A 324 -10.86 -45.98 5.21
N ARG A 325 -11.50 -46.48 4.18
CA ARG A 325 -12.59 -47.46 4.31
C ARG A 325 -12.25 -48.69 3.45
N GLU A 326 -12.09 -49.78 4.16
CA GLU A 326 -12.12 -51.14 3.67
C GLU A 326 -13.31 -51.43 2.76
#